data_472790c39b4db3fc3881cf97e3e304ca
#
_entry.id   472790c39b4db3fc3881cf97e3e304ca
#
_cell.length_a   1.000
_cell.length_b   1.000
_cell.length_c   1.000
_cell.angle_alpha   90.00
_cell.angle_beta   90.00
_cell.angle_gamma   90.00
#
_symmetry.space_group_name_H-M   'P 1'
#
loop_
_entity.id
_entity.type
_entity.pdbx_description
1 polymer ?
#
loop_
_entity_poly.entity_id
_entity_poly.type
_entity_poly.pdbx_seq_one_letter_code
_entity_poly.pdbx_strand_id
1 'polypeptide(L)'
;MKDMIRTLHPEKKQGVNISKEKYEIIRKAILSTLRTQKEMTFMNLSRAVEKQVNGNFEGSVTWYVTTVKLDLEARGQIKRVPNSRPQLVKLT
;
A
#
# COMPACT_ATOMS: atom_id res chain seq x y z
N MET A 1 21.64 -1.44 12.79
CA MET A 1 20.95 -0.31 12.15
C MET A 1 19.79 -0.83 11.31
N LYS A 2 18.62 -0.20 11.46
CA LYS A 2 17.48 -0.59 10.64
C LYS A 2 17.57 0.08 9.28
N ASP A 3 17.36 -0.71 8.25
CA ASP A 3 17.32 -0.17 6.89
C ASP A 3 16.07 0.67 6.71
N MET A 4 16.23 1.76 5.96
CA MET A 4 15.14 2.66 5.63
C MET A 4 14.92 2.67 4.13
N ILE A 5 13.71 2.92 3.71
CA ILE A 5 13.40 3.10 2.30
C ILE A 5 12.67 4.44 2.13
N ARG A 6 13.02 5.15 1.08
CA ARG A 6 12.31 6.39 0.73
C ARG A 6 11.20 6.04 -0.24
N THR A 7 9.97 6.35 0.15
CA THR A 7 8.82 6.05 -0.70
C THR A 7 8.70 7.04 -1.85
N LEU A 8 8.01 6.62 -2.90
CA LEU A 8 7.75 7.45 -4.07
C LEU A 8 6.29 7.90 -4.06
N HIS A 9 5.97 8.88 -4.89
CA HIS A 9 4.60 9.38 -5.04
C HIS A 9 4.29 9.47 -6.53
N PRO A 10 3.10 9.01 -6.97
CA PRO A 10 2.77 9.00 -8.40
C PRO A 10 2.68 10.39 -9.02
N GLU A 11 2.44 11.42 -8.22
CA GLU A 11 2.40 12.80 -8.71
C GLU A 11 3.74 13.51 -8.50
N LYS A 12 4.81 12.76 -8.25
CA LYS A 12 6.17 13.26 -8.03
C LYS A 12 6.28 14.17 -6.80
N LYS A 13 5.35 14.04 -5.87
CA LYS A 13 5.45 14.73 -4.60
C LYS A 13 6.51 14.08 -3.73
N GLN A 14 6.97 14.80 -2.72
CA GLN A 14 8.00 14.29 -1.82
C GLN A 14 7.49 13.05 -1.07
N GLY A 15 8.27 11.98 -1.09
CA GLY A 15 7.99 10.79 -0.32
C GLY A 15 8.49 10.91 1.10
N VAL A 16 8.40 9.82 1.84
CA VAL A 16 8.85 9.77 3.24
C VAL A 16 9.80 8.59 3.43
N ASN A 17 10.65 8.69 4.44
CA ASN A 17 11.54 7.59 4.83
C ASN A 17 10.81 6.74 5.87
N ILE A 18 10.71 5.45 5.62
CA ILE A 18 10.08 4.52 6.57
C ILE A 18 10.96 3.28 6.71
N SER A 19 10.73 2.53 7.79
CA SER A 19 11.43 1.28 8.00
C SER A 19 11.19 0.34 6.82
N LYS A 20 12.26 -0.20 6.25
CA LYS A 20 12.16 -1.15 5.16
C LYS A 20 11.37 -2.40 5.57
N GLU A 21 11.54 -2.83 6.82
CA GLU A 21 10.81 -3.97 7.36
C GLU A 21 9.30 -3.71 7.34
N LYS A 22 8.86 -2.54 7.81
CA LYS A 22 7.45 -2.18 7.79
C LYS A 22 6.94 -2.03 6.37
N TYR A 23 7.75 -1.42 5.51
CA TYR A 23 7.41 -1.27 4.09
C TYR A 23 7.12 -2.65 3.47
N GLU A 24 8.01 -3.61 3.68
CA GLU A 24 7.84 -4.94 3.10
C GLU A 24 6.62 -5.67 3.65
N ILE A 25 6.35 -5.55 4.95
CA ILE A 25 5.17 -6.15 5.56
C ILE A 25 3.89 -5.64 4.88
N ILE A 26 3.78 -4.32 4.76
CA ILE A 26 2.59 -3.71 4.17
C ILE A 26 2.51 -3.98 2.67
N ARG A 27 3.64 -3.88 1.97
CA ARG A 27 3.71 -4.16 0.53
C ARG A 27 3.21 -5.58 0.23
N LYS A 28 3.73 -6.55 0.94
CA LYS A 28 3.34 -7.95 0.73
C LYS A 28 1.84 -8.16 1.00
N ALA A 29 1.32 -7.52 2.05
CA ALA A 29 -0.10 -7.62 2.38
C ALA A 29 -0.96 -7.00 1.29
N ILE A 30 -0.58 -5.83 0.76
CA ILE A 30 -1.32 -5.18 -0.33
C ILE A 30 -1.31 -6.07 -1.58
N LEU A 31 -0.13 -6.52 -1.99
CA LEU A 31 -0.01 -7.30 -3.22
C LEU A 31 -0.74 -8.65 -3.14
N SER A 32 -0.64 -9.34 -2.01
CA SER A 32 -1.32 -10.63 -1.87
C SER A 32 -2.85 -10.45 -1.85
N THR A 33 -3.33 -9.39 -1.22
CA THR A 33 -4.75 -9.09 -1.17
C THR A 33 -5.30 -8.80 -2.57
N LEU A 34 -4.59 -7.97 -3.34
CA LEU A 34 -5.03 -7.64 -4.70
C LEU A 34 -4.90 -8.82 -5.66
N ARG A 35 -3.95 -9.72 -5.40
CA ARG A 35 -3.83 -10.93 -6.22
C ARG A 35 -5.07 -11.81 -6.06
N THR A 36 -5.63 -11.86 -4.86
CA THR A 36 -6.81 -12.69 -4.56
C THR A 36 -8.11 -11.99 -4.96
N GLN A 37 -8.26 -10.71 -4.63
CA GLN A 37 -9.50 -9.97 -4.81
C GLN A 37 -9.63 -9.27 -6.17
N LYS A 38 -8.56 -9.14 -6.92
CA LYS A 38 -8.48 -8.49 -8.22
C LYS A 38 -8.57 -6.98 -8.14
N GLU A 39 -9.72 -6.44 -7.80
CA GLU A 39 -9.94 -5.00 -7.69
C GLU A 39 -10.58 -4.69 -6.35
N MET A 40 -10.15 -3.60 -5.71
CA MET A 40 -10.69 -3.22 -4.39
C MET A 40 -10.69 -1.71 -4.25
N THR A 41 -11.63 -1.21 -3.44
CA THR A 41 -11.54 0.20 -3.00
C THR A 41 -10.38 0.30 -2.02
N PHE A 42 -9.86 1.52 -1.85
CA PHE A 42 -8.80 1.76 -0.87
C PHE A 42 -9.26 1.37 0.53
N MET A 43 -10.50 1.70 0.89
CA MET A 43 -11.05 1.38 2.21
C MET A 43 -11.02 -0.12 2.48
N ASN A 44 -11.50 -0.92 1.52
CA ASN A 44 -11.52 -2.37 1.69
C ASN A 44 -10.13 -2.96 1.71
N LEU A 45 -9.23 -2.43 0.89
CA LEU A 45 -7.83 -2.86 0.89
C LEU A 45 -7.18 -2.57 2.24
N SER A 46 -7.40 -1.37 2.77
CA SER A 46 -6.84 -0.98 4.06
C SER A 46 -7.34 -1.89 5.18
N ARG A 47 -8.64 -2.22 5.18
CA ARG A 47 -9.21 -3.12 6.17
C ARG A 47 -8.65 -4.53 6.07
N ALA A 48 -8.44 -5.02 4.85
CA ALA A 48 -7.87 -6.35 4.65
C ALA A 48 -6.43 -6.42 5.14
N VAL A 49 -5.63 -5.38 4.86
CA VAL A 49 -4.25 -5.31 5.32
C VAL A 49 -4.21 -5.22 6.85
N GLU A 50 -5.08 -4.41 7.44
CA GLU A 50 -5.15 -4.28 8.89
C GLU A 50 -5.41 -5.64 9.56
N LYS A 51 -6.31 -6.44 8.99
CA LYS A 51 -6.57 -7.78 9.52
C LYS A 51 -5.34 -8.68 9.44
N GLN A 52 -4.60 -8.60 8.35
CA GLN A 52 -3.42 -9.44 8.15
C GLN A 52 -2.28 -9.12 9.12
N VAL A 53 -2.13 -7.85 9.48
CA VAL A 53 -1.01 -7.42 10.32
C VAL A 53 -1.42 -7.14 11.76
N ASN A 54 -2.68 -7.34 12.10
CA ASN A 54 -3.22 -7.02 13.42
C ASN A 54 -2.41 -7.69 14.53
N GLY A 55 -2.04 -6.87 15.53
CA GLY A 55 -1.28 -7.35 16.68
C GLY A 55 0.22 -7.45 16.47
N ASN A 56 0.69 -7.33 15.24
CA ASN A 56 2.11 -7.49 14.90
C ASN A 56 2.72 -6.25 14.26
N PHE A 57 2.01 -5.14 14.24
CA PHE A 57 2.48 -3.95 13.56
C PHE A 57 2.40 -2.74 14.48
N GLU A 58 3.52 -2.06 14.68
CA GLU A 58 3.56 -0.82 15.44
C GLU A 58 3.29 0.36 14.53
N GLY A 59 2.39 1.24 14.96
CA GLY A 59 2.05 2.45 14.23
C GLY A 59 0.70 2.35 13.55
N SER A 60 0.33 3.39 12.82
CA SER A 60 -0.95 3.45 12.13
C SER A 60 -0.92 2.62 10.86
N VAL A 61 -1.62 1.51 10.84
CA VAL A 61 -1.71 0.66 9.65
C VAL A 61 -2.26 1.46 8.47
N THR A 62 -3.31 2.27 8.72
CA THR A 62 -3.91 3.08 7.66
C THR A 62 -2.90 4.04 7.03
N TRP A 63 -2.08 4.70 7.87
CA TRP A 63 -1.05 5.61 7.36
C TRP A 63 -0.04 4.86 6.48
N TYR A 64 0.41 3.69 6.95
CA TYR A 64 1.37 2.89 6.18
C TYR A 64 0.76 2.35 4.90
N VAL A 65 -0.49 1.91 4.94
CA VAL A 65 -1.17 1.44 3.72
C VAL A 65 -1.26 2.57 2.70
N THR A 66 -1.64 3.78 3.13
CA THR A 66 -1.71 4.94 2.24
C THR A 66 -0.35 5.21 1.61
N THR A 67 0.68 5.28 2.45
CA THR A 67 2.04 5.61 2.01
C THR A 67 2.58 4.57 1.04
N VAL A 68 2.46 3.29 1.38
CA VAL A 68 2.99 2.20 0.55
C VAL A 68 2.17 2.06 -0.73
N LYS A 69 0.85 2.24 -0.66
CA LYS A 69 0.00 2.18 -1.85
C LYS A 69 0.43 3.23 -2.88
N LEU A 70 0.68 4.47 -2.43
CA LEU A 70 1.15 5.52 -3.34
C LEU A 70 2.51 5.18 -3.94
N ASP A 71 3.40 4.61 -3.13
CA ASP A 71 4.70 4.16 -3.61
C ASP A 71 4.57 3.07 -4.68
N LEU A 72 3.70 2.09 -4.46
CA LEU A 72 3.49 1.02 -5.42
C LEU A 72 2.87 1.53 -6.72
N GLU A 73 2.00 2.53 -6.65
CA GLU A 73 1.47 3.19 -7.85
C GLU A 73 2.61 3.87 -8.63
N ALA A 74 3.49 4.58 -7.92
CA ALA A 74 4.61 5.27 -8.55
C ALA A 74 5.59 4.30 -9.19
N ARG A 75 5.75 3.11 -8.61
CA ARG A 75 6.64 2.08 -9.16
C ARG A 75 5.97 1.23 -10.26
N GLY A 76 4.69 1.46 -10.52
CA GLY A 76 3.98 0.72 -11.56
C GLY A 76 3.56 -0.69 -11.17
N GLN A 77 3.56 -1.01 -9.88
CA GLN A 77 3.17 -2.35 -9.41
C GLN A 77 1.67 -2.48 -9.20
N ILE A 78 1.00 -1.37 -8.93
CA ILE A 78 -0.47 -1.31 -8.86
C ILE A 78 -0.93 -0.08 -9.63
N LYS A 79 -2.22 -0.04 -9.95
CA LYS A 79 -2.77 1.10 -10.67
C LYS A 79 -4.22 1.33 -10.26
N ARG A 80 -4.70 2.53 -10.53
CA ARG A 80 -6.11 2.89 -10.33
C ARG A 80 -6.91 2.41 -11.53
N VAL A 81 -8.13 1.93 -11.26
CA VAL A 81 -9.02 1.51 -12.34
C VAL A 81 -9.71 2.76 -12.90
N PRO A 82 -9.56 3.06 -14.21
CA PRO A 82 -10.20 4.24 -14.77
C PRO A 82 -11.71 4.20 -14.65
N ASN A 83 -12.29 5.36 -14.40
CA ASN A 83 -13.76 5.55 -14.37
C ASN A 83 -14.50 4.73 -13.31
N SER A 84 -13.78 4.23 -12.29
CA SER A 84 -14.43 3.55 -11.17
C SER A 84 -14.85 4.54 -10.10
N ARG A 85 -16.00 4.32 -9.48
CA ARG A 85 -16.53 5.14 -8.38
C ARG A 85 -17.23 4.26 -7.38
N PRO A 86 -16.72 4.13 -6.15
CA PRO A 86 -15.47 4.75 -5.68
C PRO A 86 -14.25 4.19 -6.39
N GLN A 87 -13.13 4.88 -6.24
CA GLN A 87 -11.89 4.53 -6.92
C GLN A 87 -11.44 3.11 -6.53
N LEU A 88 -11.22 2.29 -7.53
CA LEU A 88 -10.68 0.94 -7.33
C LEU A 88 -9.19 0.91 -7.67
N VAL A 89 -8.47 -0.01 -7.05
CA VAL A 89 -7.07 -0.26 -7.37
C VAL A 89 -6.89 -1.75 -7.69
N LYS A 90 -5.90 -2.04 -8.52
CA LYS A 90 -5.59 -3.42 -8.93
C LYS A 90 -4.11 -3.56 -9.24
N LEU A 91 -3.65 -4.80 -9.38
CA LEU A 91 -2.28 -5.05 -9.84
C LEU A 91 -2.14 -4.63 -11.29
N THR A 92 -0.94 -4.18 -11.63
CA THR A 92 -0.61 -3.82 -13.02
C THR A 92 -0.60 -5.04 -13.92
#